data_fe607db3e8f097c65a8d68dac2c8591d
#
_entry.id   fe607db3e8f097c65a8d68dac2c8591d
#
_cell.length_a   1.000
_cell.length_b   1.000
_cell.length_c   1.000
_cell.angle_alpha   90.00
_cell.angle_beta   90.00
_cell.angle_gamma   90.00
#
_symmetry.space_group_name_H-M   'P 1'
#
loop_
_entity.id
_entity.type
_entity.pdbx_description
1 polymer ?
#
loop_
_entity_poly.entity_id
_entity_poly.type
_entity_poly.pdbx_seq_one_letter_code
_entity_poly.pdbx_strand_id
1 'polypeptide(L)'
;RQAALSSVKQRGGAYAHDQVADTMDSASVVRDIISRRQKWEIGQKTIVFAAGVEHSKHIVKQFQSAGIAAAHLDGTMSLPEREGVIHAWRGTEIDVVSNCQILTEGFDFPELSCCILARPTKSVALYLQMVGRVLRTAPGKSGAIILDHAGNVVEHGPPHIDRVWTLSGFAKKRKVEKTHACFLPGCGALFVERDAGAV
;
A
#
# COMPACT_ATOMS: atom_id res chain seq x y z
N ARG A 1 -6.48 -11.79 1.44
CA ARG A 1 -6.22 -12.17 2.86
C ARG A 1 -5.27 -11.13 3.44
N GLN A 2 -5.54 -10.65 4.66
CA GLN A 2 -4.58 -9.86 5.40
C GLN A 2 -3.54 -10.78 6.04
N ALA A 3 -2.29 -10.32 6.12
CA ALA A 3 -1.26 -11.04 6.84
C ALA A 3 -1.59 -11.09 8.35
N ALA A 4 -1.36 -12.21 9.00
CA ALA A 4 -1.57 -12.36 10.43
C ALA A 4 -0.41 -11.69 11.19
N LEU A 5 -0.56 -10.41 11.51
CA LEU A 5 0.45 -9.62 12.23
C LEU A 5 0.39 -9.77 13.76
N SER A 6 -0.53 -10.59 14.28
CA SER A 6 -0.70 -10.80 15.73
C SER A 6 0.52 -11.39 16.41
N SER A 7 1.37 -12.12 15.69
CA SER A 7 2.60 -12.72 16.18
C SER A 7 3.85 -11.82 16.07
N VAL A 8 3.75 -10.67 15.40
CA VAL A 8 4.88 -9.78 15.15
C VAL A 8 5.16 -8.91 16.38
N LYS A 9 6.39 -8.97 16.88
CA LYS A 9 6.84 -8.17 18.03
C LYS A 9 6.86 -6.68 17.70
N GLN A 10 6.55 -5.85 18.69
CA GLN A 10 6.66 -4.40 18.61
C GLN A 10 7.88 -3.93 19.40
N ARG A 11 8.66 -3.00 18.83
CA ARG A 11 9.79 -2.33 19.47
C ARG A 11 9.63 -0.82 19.31
N GLY A 12 9.65 -0.08 20.43
CA GLY A 12 9.51 1.39 20.40
C GLY A 12 8.24 1.92 19.71
N GLY A 13 7.13 1.17 19.79
CA GLY A 13 5.86 1.56 19.13
C GLY A 13 5.80 1.26 17.63
N ALA A 14 6.82 0.61 17.05
CA ALA A 14 6.83 0.15 15.65
C ALA A 14 6.90 -1.38 15.57
N TYR A 15 6.55 -1.95 14.42
CA TYR A 15 6.76 -3.37 14.17
C TYR A 15 8.26 -3.69 14.00
N ALA A 16 8.70 -4.87 14.43
CA ALA A 16 10.04 -5.36 14.14
C ALA A 16 10.17 -5.68 12.64
N HIS A 17 11.05 -4.94 11.95
CA HIS A 17 11.15 -4.95 10.49
C HIS A 17 11.40 -6.31 9.87
N ASP A 18 12.30 -7.09 10.46
CA ASP A 18 12.66 -8.45 10.06
C ASP A 18 11.45 -9.39 10.08
N GLN A 19 10.75 -9.45 11.22
CA GLN A 19 9.57 -10.32 11.38
C GLN A 19 8.38 -9.90 10.48
N VAL A 20 8.24 -8.60 10.22
CA VAL A 20 7.22 -8.11 9.28
C VAL A 20 7.54 -8.54 7.86
N ALA A 21 8.79 -8.41 7.43
CA ALA A 21 9.20 -8.80 6.10
C ALA A 21 8.90 -10.27 5.85
N ASP A 22 9.29 -11.17 6.75
CA ASP A 22 9.04 -12.61 6.65
C ASP A 22 7.53 -12.95 6.60
N THR A 23 6.72 -12.29 7.46
CA THR A 23 5.28 -12.52 7.50
C THR A 23 4.59 -12.07 6.22
N MET A 24 4.97 -10.93 5.68
CA MET A 24 4.41 -10.36 4.46
C MET A 24 4.93 -11.07 3.21
N ASP A 25 6.12 -11.67 3.26
CA ASP A 25 6.73 -12.40 2.14
C ASP A 25 6.21 -13.84 1.99
N SER A 26 5.19 -14.21 2.74
CA SER A 26 4.57 -15.52 2.56
C SER A 26 3.97 -15.67 1.15
N ALA A 27 4.17 -16.84 0.54
CA ALA A 27 3.69 -17.12 -0.82
C ALA A 27 2.18 -16.89 -1.02
N SER A 28 1.38 -17.06 0.06
CA SER A 28 -0.06 -16.82 0.04
C SER A 28 -0.41 -15.33 -0.06
N VAL A 29 0.31 -14.47 0.65
CA VAL A 29 0.10 -13.00 0.63
C VAL A 29 0.55 -12.44 -0.72
N VAL A 30 1.73 -12.82 -1.20
CA VAL A 30 2.26 -12.35 -2.48
C VAL A 30 1.35 -12.77 -3.63
N ARG A 31 0.86 -14.02 -3.63
CA ARG A 31 -0.11 -14.49 -4.64
C ARG A 31 -1.42 -13.72 -4.60
N ASP A 32 -1.93 -13.38 -3.42
CA ASP A 32 -3.15 -12.57 -3.27
C ASP A 32 -2.95 -11.14 -3.82
N ILE A 33 -1.77 -10.54 -3.65
CA ILE A 33 -1.40 -9.26 -4.25
C ILE A 33 -1.58 -9.30 -5.78
N ILE A 34 -0.99 -10.30 -6.44
CA ILE A 34 -1.05 -10.44 -7.90
C ILE A 34 -2.48 -10.64 -8.38
N SER A 35 -3.20 -11.61 -7.76
CA SER A 35 -4.57 -11.95 -8.17
C SER A 35 -5.55 -10.80 -8.00
N ARG A 36 -5.39 -10.01 -6.94
CA ARG A 36 -6.25 -8.83 -6.71
C ARG A 36 -5.99 -7.74 -7.73
N ARG A 37 -4.73 -7.45 -8.04
CA ARG A 37 -4.41 -6.48 -9.10
C ARG A 37 -5.00 -6.91 -10.44
N GLN A 38 -4.88 -8.19 -10.80
CA GLN A 38 -5.44 -8.71 -12.05
C GLN A 38 -6.98 -8.63 -12.06
N LYS A 39 -7.62 -9.00 -10.93
CA LYS A 39 -9.09 -8.99 -10.81
C LYS A 39 -9.69 -7.60 -11.05
N TRP A 40 -9.00 -6.54 -10.63
CA TRP A 40 -9.48 -5.17 -10.79
C TRP A 40 -9.07 -4.55 -12.13
N GLU A 41 -8.57 -5.38 -13.07
CA GLU A 41 -8.17 -4.97 -14.44
C GLU A 41 -7.31 -3.71 -14.46
N ILE A 42 -6.37 -3.64 -13.53
CA ILE A 42 -5.59 -2.45 -13.35
C ILE A 42 -4.50 -2.41 -14.43
N GLY A 43 -4.88 -1.98 -15.64
CA GLY A 43 -3.94 -1.54 -16.69
C GLY A 43 -3.26 -0.22 -16.34
N GLN A 44 -3.25 0.14 -15.05
CA GLN A 44 -2.83 1.43 -14.55
C GLN A 44 -1.49 1.32 -13.83
N LYS A 45 -0.74 2.42 -13.84
CA LYS A 45 0.52 2.51 -13.11
C LYS A 45 0.32 2.23 -11.62
N THR A 46 1.06 1.26 -11.13
CA THR A 46 0.90 0.71 -9.78
C THR A 46 2.16 0.91 -8.96
N ILE A 47 2.00 1.41 -7.73
CA ILE A 47 3.05 1.45 -6.73
C ILE A 47 2.80 0.40 -5.65
N VAL A 48 3.84 -0.35 -5.27
CA VAL A 48 3.79 -1.30 -4.14
C VAL A 48 4.74 -0.81 -3.04
N PHE A 49 4.25 -0.69 -1.83
CA PHE A 49 5.06 -0.43 -0.65
C PHE A 49 5.35 -1.74 0.07
N ALA A 50 6.55 -2.25 -0.11
CA ALA A 50 7.00 -3.52 0.46
C ALA A 50 7.58 -3.37 1.86
N ALA A 51 7.51 -4.42 2.67
CA ALA A 51 8.01 -4.45 4.04
C ALA A 51 9.54 -4.54 4.14
N GLY A 52 10.20 -5.08 3.12
CA GLY A 52 11.65 -5.23 3.04
C GLY A 52 12.13 -5.35 1.60
N VAL A 53 13.44 -5.30 1.41
CA VAL A 53 14.07 -5.36 0.07
C VAL A 53 13.79 -6.71 -0.60
N GLU A 54 14.04 -7.82 0.08
CA GLU A 54 13.81 -9.15 -0.48
C GLU A 54 12.33 -9.42 -0.76
N HIS A 55 11.43 -8.98 0.14
CA HIS A 55 9.99 -9.01 -0.11
C HIS A 55 9.61 -8.21 -1.36
N SER A 56 10.19 -7.04 -1.57
CA SER A 56 9.94 -6.23 -2.76
C SER A 56 10.43 -6.93 -4.05
N LYS A 57 11.62 -7.53 -4.02
CA LYS A 57 12.15 -8.30 -5.14
C LYS A 57 11.31 -9.54 -5.45
N HIS A 58 10.82 -10.23 -4.41
CA HIS A 58 9.94 -11.38 -4.57
C HIS A 58 8.60 -10.97 -5.22
N ILE A 59 7.98 -9.88 -4.75
CA ILE A 59 6.76 -9.33 -5.38
C ILE A 59 6.99 -9.05 -6.87
N VAL A 60 8.10 -8.38 -7.23
CA VAL A 60 8.45 -8.08 -8.62
C VAL A 60 8.57 -9.35 -9.45
N LYS A 61 9.32 -10.36 -8.96
CA LYS A 61 9.47 -11.65 -9.63
C LYS A 61 8.13 -12.34 -9.89
N GLN A 62 7.20 -12.26 -8.94
CA GLN A 62 5.86 -12.84 -9.10
C GLN A 62 5.02 -12.06 -10.13
N PHE A 63 5.10 -10.73 -10.18
CA PHE A 63 4.45 -9.94 -11.24
C PHE A 63 5.02 -10.30 -12.63
N GLN A 64 6.34 -10.37 -12.76
CA GLN A 64 7.01 -10.75 -14.01
C GLN A 64 6.60 -12.17 -14.46
N SER A 65 6.52 -13.13 -13.51
CA SER A 65 6.04 -14.49 -13.80
C SER A 65 4.57 -14.54 -14.26
N ALA A 66 3.78 -13.53 -13.89
CA ALA A 66 2.40 -13.36 -14.34
C ALA A 66 2.29 -12.53 -15.65
N GLY A 67 3.40 -12.23 -16.32
CA GLY A 67 3.44 -11.45 -17.56
C GLY A 67 3.26 -9.94 -17.38
N ILE A 68 3.42 -9.43 -16.17
CA ILE A 68 3.26 -7.99 -15.84
C ILE A 68 4.64 -7.37 -15.70
N ALA A 69 4.90 -6.31 -16.47
CA ALA A 69 6.17 -5.59 -16.43
C ALA A 69 6.34 -4.90 -15.06
N ALA A 70 7.33 -5.33 -14.30
CA ALA A 70 7.55 -4.84 -12.94
C ALA A 70 9.03 -4.62 -12.64
N ALA A 71 9.33 -3.62 -11.81
CA ALA A 71 10.69 -3.34 -11.33
C ALA A 71 10.70 -3.06 -9.82
N HIS A 72 11.88 -3.28 -9.23
CA HIS A 72 12.17 -3.01 -7.82
C HIS A 72 12.93 -1.70 -7.69
N LEU A 73 12.67 -0.98 -6.60
CA LEU A 73 13.41 0.22 -6.20
C LEU A 73 13.73 0.19 -4.70
N ASP A 74 15.00 0.43 -4.36
CA ASP A 74 15.43 0.61 -2.96
C ASP A 74 16.55 1.66 -2.83
N GLY A 75 16.91 1.93 -1.57
CA GLY A 75 17.94 2.91 -1.23
C GLY A 75 19.38 2.47 -1.55
N THR A 76 19.63 1.21 -1.87
CA THR A 76 20.98 0.70 -2.20
C THR A 76 21.35 0.88 -3.66
N MET A 77 20.33 1.10 -4.53
CA MET A 77 20.53 1.36 -5.95
C MET A 77 21.19 2.72 -6.17
N SER A 78 22.06 2.81 -7.17
CA SER A 78 22.64 4.08 -7.61
C SER A 78 21.58 5.04 -8.16
N LEU A 79 21.88 6.32 -8.17
CA LEU A 79 20.96 7.34 -8.68
C LEU A 79 20.58 7.10 -10.16
N PRO A 80 21.54 6.81 -11.09
CA PRO A 80 21.18 6.51 -12.48
C PRO A 80 20.27 5.29 -12.64
N GLU A 81 20.48 4.22 -11.86
CA GLU A 81 19.61 3.05 -11.90
C GLU A 81 18.19 3.39 -11.47
N ARG A 82 18.03 4.14 -10.38
CA ARG A 82 16.71 4.59 -9.92
C ARG A 82 16.00 5.47 -10.93
N GLU A 83 16.72 6.43 -11.52
CA GLU A 83 16.19 7.32 -12.57
C GLU A 83 15.77 6.51 -13.81
N GLY A 84 16.55 5.53 -14.23
CA GLY A 84 16.22 4.63 -15.32
C GLY A 84 14.91 3.88 -15.09
N VAL A 85 14.71 3.28 -13.90
CA VAL A 85 13.47 2.60 -13.53
C VAL A 85 12.30 3.57 -13.50
N ILE A 86 12.47 4.76 -12.92
CA ILE A 86 11.42 5.78 -12.85
C ILE A 86 11.03 6.26 -14.26
N HIS A 87 12.00 6.45 -15.15
CA HIS A 87 11.74 6.85 -16.53
C HIS A 87 10.94 5.78 -17.27
N ALA A 88 11.37 4.52 -17.22
CA ALA A 88 10.66 3.39 -17.80
C ALA A 88 9.24 3.22 -17.23
N TRP A 89 9.05 3.51 -15.93
CA TRP A 89 7.74 3.45 -15.29
C TRP A 89 6.81 4.60 -15.70
N ARG A 90 7.34 5.81 -15.89
CA ARG A 90 6.56 6.93 -16.45
C ARG A 90 6.18 6.69 -17.91
N GLY A 91 7.01 5.99 -18.64
CA GLY A 91 6.70 5.49 -19.98
C GLY A 91 5.74 4.30 -19.96
N THR A 92 5.83 3.44 -20.96
CA THR A 92 4.97 2.24 -21.13
C THR A 92 5.67 0.93 -20.80
N GLU A 93 6.96 0.97 -20.45
CA GLU A 93 7.81 -0.23 -20.31
C GLU A 93 7.57 -0.97 -18.99
N ILE A 94 7.21 -0.25 -17.92
CA ILE A 94 6.97 -0.80 -16.59
C ILE A 94 5.59 -0.36 -16.10
N ASP A 95 4.78 -1.32 -15.64
CA ASP A 95 3.45 -1.08 -15.07
C ASP A 95 3.48 -1.00 -13.54
N VAL A 96 4.33 -1.81 -12.92
CA VAL A 96 4.40 -1.95 -11.47
C VAL A 96 5.79 -1.62 -10.95
N VAL A 97 5.87 -0.70 -9.99
CA VAL A 97 7.10 -0.51 -9.23
C VAL A 97 6.84 -0.91 -7.78
N SER A 98 7.62 -1.87 -7.30
CA SER A 98 7.68 -2.24 -5.90
C SER A 98 8.87 -1.56 -5.25
N ASN A 99 8.63 -0.83 -4.15
CA ASN A 99 9.68 -0.10 -3.49
C ASN A 99 9.82 -0.46 -2.00
N CYS A 100 11.04 -0.28 -1.49
CA CYS A 100 11.33 -0.34 -0.08
C CYS A 100 11.89 1.01 0.39
N GLN A 101 11.09 1.76 1.16
CA GLN A 101 11.45 2.98 1.90
C GLN A 101 11.82 4.23 1.08
N ILE A 102 11.76 4.26 -0.25
CA ILE A 102 12.28 5.40 -1.03
C ILE A 102 11.25 6.26 -1.77
N LEU A 103 10.04 5.78 -2.01
CA LEU A 103 9.02 6.54 -2.74
C LEU A 103 7.93 7.13 -1.84
N THR A 104 8.17 7.17 -0.52
CA THR A 104 7.23 7.74 0.44
C THR A 104 7.25 9.27 0.44
N GLU A 105 8.39 9.90 0.12
CA GLU A 105 8.57 11.34 0.08
C GLU A 105 9.23 11.79 -1.24
N GLY A 106 9.00 13.05 -1.63
CA GLY A 106 9.70 13.71 -2.73
C GLY A 106 9.39 13.22 -4.15
N PHE A 107 8.62 12.12 -4.31
CA PHE A 107 8.29 11.57 -5.62
C PHE A 107 6.93 12.09 -6.11
N ASP A 108 6.91 12.65 -7.31
CA ASP A 108 5.70 13.16 -7.96
C ASP A 108 5.38 12.41 -9.24
N PHE A 109 4.25 11.68 -9.23
CA PHE A 109 3.72 10.95 -10.38
C PHE A 109 2.19 10.88 -10.24
N PRO A 110 1.46 11.95 -10.64
CA PRO A 110 0.02 12.07 -10.42
C PRO A 110 -0.81 11.00 -11.15
N GLU A 111 -0.31 10.44 -12.25
CA GLU A 111 -0.95 9.39 -13.04
C GLU A 111 -1.02 8.04 -12.31
N LEU A 112 -0.29 7.88 -11.20
CA LEU A 112 -0.41 6.68 -10.36
C LEU A 112 -1.85 6.48 -9.91
N SER A 113 -2.43 5.34 -10.22
CA SER A 113 -3.84 5.05 -9.95
C SER A 113 -4.05 3.82 -9.05
N CYS A 114 -3.01 3.02 -8.82
CA CYS A 114 -3.08 1.89 -7.90
C CYS A 114 -1.95 1.93 -6.86
N CYS A 115 -2.32 1.80 -5.58
CA CYS A 115 -1.41 1.65 -4.45
C CYS A 115 -1.63 0.30 -3.78
N ILE A 116 -0.58 -0.51 -3.67
CA ILE A 116 -0.58 -1.77 -2.95
C ILE A 116 0.20 -1.59 -1.65
N LEU A 117 -0.49 -1.70 -0.52
CA LEU A 117 0.10 -1.65 0.80
C LEU A 117 0.48 -3.07 1.25
N ALA A 118 1.73 -3.44 1.03
CA ALA A 118 2.34 -4.69 1.49
C ALA A 118 3.30 -4.47 2.67
N ARG A 119 3.21 -3.30 3.30
CA ARG A 119 3.98 -2.90 4.49
C ARG A 119 3.02 -2.41 5.57
N PRO A 120 2.91 -3.11 6.70
CA PRO A 120 2.19 -2.60 7.86
C PRO A 120 2.96 -1.46 8.52
N THR A 121 2.24 -0.48 9.05
CA THR A 121 2.83 0.61 9.82
C THR A 121 1.96 0.97 11.02
N LYS A 122 2.58 1.41 12.11
CA LYS A 122 1.93 2.05 13.26
C LYS A 122 1.85 3.57 13.12
N SER A 123 2.54 4.13 12.12
CA SER A 123 2.54 5.56 11.84
C SER A 123 1.40 5.91 10.89
N VAL A 124 0.40 6.65 11.36
CA VAL A 124 -0.66 7.19 10.52
C VAL A 124 -0.12 8.16 9.47
N ALA A 125 0.92 8.92 9.80
CA ALA A 125 1.57 9.83 8.86
C ALA A 125 2.16 9.05 7.67
N LEU A 126 2.93 7.99 7.94
CA LEU A 126 3.48 7.13 6.89
C LEU A 126 2.37 6.46 6.05
N TYR A 127 1.31 5.97 6.70
CA TYR A 127 0.17 5.41 5.99
C TYR A 127 -0.45 6.43 5.02
N LEU A 128 -0.71 7.66 5.48
CA LEU A 128 -1.29 8.72 4.66
C LEU A 128 -0.32 9.18 3.55
N GLN A 129 0.99 9.21 3.80
CA GLN A 129 1.99 9.49 2.77
C GLN A 129 1.96 8.44 1.65
N MET A 130 1.91 7.15 2.01
CA MET A 130 1.83 6.07 1.02
C MET A 130 0.57 6.17 0.15
N VAL A 131 -0.61 6.28 0.76
CA VAL A 131 -1.86 6.38 -0.01
C VAL A 131 -2.00 7.71 -0.75
N GLY A 132 -1.44 8.79 -0.21
CA GLY A 132 -1.44 10.11 -0.83
C GLY A 132 -0.73 10.14 -2.20
N ARG A 133 0.13 9.17 -2.50
CA ARG A 133 0.77 9.07 -3.83
C ARG A 133 -0.22 8.83 -4.95
N VAL A 134 -1.28 8.07 -4.69
CA VAL A 134 -2.29 7.71 -5.71
C VAL A 134 -3.56 8.57 -5.64
N LEU A 135 -3.70 9.40 -4.61
CA LEU A 135 -4.88 10.26 -4.46
C LEU A 135 -4.74 11.62 -5.19
N ARG A 136 -3.61 11.87 -5.83
CA ARG A 136 -3.40 13.07 -6.63
C ARG A 136 -4.23 13.04 -7.90
N THR A 137 -4.71 14.20 -8.32
CA THR A 137 -5.46 14.36 -9.56
C THR A 137 -4.52 14.45 -10.76
N ALA A 138 -4.94 13.88 -11.90
CA ALA A 138 -4.25 13.98 -13.17
C ALA A 138 -5.26 13.99 -14.31
N PRO A 139 -4.95 14.56 -15.48
CA PRO A 139 -5.80 14.49 -16.65
C PRO A 139 -6.12 13.03 -17.03
N GLY A 140 -7.39 12.73 -17.28
CA GLY A 140 -7.84 11.38 -17.64
C GLY A 140 -7.91 10.36 -16.48
N LYS A 141 -7.50 10.73 -15.27
CA LYS A 141 -7.58 9.86 -14.09
C LYS A 141 -8.94 9.98 -13.42
N SER A 142 -9.75 8.92 -13.46
CA SER A 142 -11.08 8.87 -12.86
C SER A 142 -11.12 8.49 -11.38
N GLY A 143 -10.03 7.91 -10.85
CA GLY A 143 -9.98 7.46 -9.46
C GLY A 143 -8.66 6.81 -9.08
N ALA A 144 -8.60 6.31 -7.85
CA ALA A 144 -7.47 5.56 -7.33
C ALA A 144 -7.93 4.29 -6.59
N ILE A 145 -7.17 3.23 -6.73
CA ILE A 145 -7.40 1.95 -6.06
C ILE A 145 -6.33 1.74 -5.00
N ILE A 146 -6.76 1.42 -3.78
CA ILE A 146 -5.85 1.07 -2.68
C ILE A 146 -6.13 -0.39 -2.31
N LEU A 147 -5.13 -1.25 -2.50
CA LEU A 147 -5.15 -2.65 -2.11
C LEU A 147 -4.34 -2.82 -0.83
N ASP A 148 -5.01 -2.97 0.30
CA ASP A 148 -4.36 -3.11 1.60
C ASP A 148 -4.24 -4.58 2.02
N HIS A 149 -3.05 -5.15 1.86
CA HIS A 149 -2.70 -6.49 2.30
C HIS A 149 -2.07 -6.51 3.70
N ALA A 150 -1.73 -5.34 4.23
CA ALA A 150 -1.02 -5.18 5.49
C ALA A 150 -1.92 -4.78 6.67
N GLY A 151 -3.22 -4.51 6.42
CA GLY A 151 -4.18 -4.14 7.46
C GLY A 151 -4.06 -2.71 7.97
N ASN A 152 -3.44 -1.81 7.21
CA ASN A 152 -3.28 -0.41 7.60
C ASN A 152 -4.63 0.32 7.74
N VAL A 153 -5.60 -0.01 6.87
CA VAL A 153 -6.96 0.56 6.95
C VAL A 153 -7.67 0.14 8.25
N VAL A 154 -7.45 -1.09 8.70
CA VAL A 154 -8.00 -1.58 9.98
C VAL A 154 -7.33 -0.89 11.17
N GLU A 155 -6.01 -0.64 11.09
CA GLU A 155 -5.24 0.01 12.15
C GLU A 155 -5.55 1.52 12.25
N HIS A 156 -5.64 2.21 11.11
CA HIS A 156 -5.69 3.66 11.04
C HIS A 156 -7.03 4.23 10.56
N GLY A 157 -7.94 3.39 10.09
CA GLY A 157 -9.17 3.80 9.41
C GLY A 157 -8.94 4.18 7.94
N PRO A 158 -10.03 4.36 7.17
CA PRO A 158 -9.95 4.80 5.78
C PRO A 158 -9.19 6.12 5.61
N PRO A 159 -8.49 6.35 4.47
CA PRO A 159 -7.67 7.55 4.29
C PRO A 159 -8.46 8.86 4.26
N HIS A 160 -9.74 8.82 3.89
CA HIS A 160 -10.61 9.98 3.72
C HIS A 160 -11.30 10.46 5.00
N ILE A 161 -11.17 9.75 6.13
CA ILE A 161 -11.78 10.20 7.39
C ILE A 161 -11.07 11.42 7.96
N ASP A 162 -11.83 12.31 8.56
CA ASP A 162 -11.29 13.47 9.27
C ASP A 162 -10.49 13.03 10.49
N ARG A 163 -9.34 13.65 10.67
CA ARG A 163 -8.41 13.38 11.78
C ARG A 163 -8.12 14.67 12.54
N VAL A 164 -8.20 14.60 13.87
CA VAL A 164 -7.80 15.73 14.71
C VAL A 164 -6.28 15.68 14.91
N TRP A 165 -5.58 16.66 14.37
CA TRP A 165 -4.14 16.82 14.50
C TRP A 165 -3.82 17.80 15.63
N THR A 166 -2.93 17.42 16.55
CA THR A 166 -2.45 18.28 17.63
C THR A 166 -0.93 18.28 17.68
N LEU A 167 -0.33 19.37 18.15
CA LEU A 167 1.13 19.48 18.32
C LEU A 167 1.69 18.54 19.41
N SER A 168 0.85 18.15 20.37
CA SER A 168 1.21 17.22 21.45
C SER A 168 1.04 15.74 21.10
N GLY A 169 0.85 15.41 19.81
CA GLY A 169 0.58 14.05 19.33
C GLY A 169 -0.92 13.74 19.25
N PHE A 170 -1.27 12.49 19.02
CA PHE A 170 -2.66 12.09 18.83
C PHE A 170 -3.50 12.34 20.11
N ALA A 171 -4.55 13.16 19.99
CA ALA A 171 -5.64 13.10 20.94
C ALA A 171 -6.19 11.66 20.97
N LYS A 172 -6.53 11.16 22.18
CA LYS A 172 -7.06 9.80 22.41
C LYS A 172 -7.92 9.32 21.25
N LYS A 173 -7.64 8.10 20.78
CA LYS A 173 -8.41 7.39 19.72
C LYS A 173 -9.91 7.70 19.86
N ARG A 174 -10.48 8.47 18.93
CA ARG A 174 -11.91 8.36 18.67
C ARG A 174 -12.16 6.89 18.35
N LYS A 175 -13.22 6.30 18.91
CA LYS A 175 -13.67 4.96 18.53
C LYS A 175 -13.64 4.91 16.99
N VAL A 176 -12.78 4.06 16.45
CA VAL A 176 -12.76 3.81 15.01
C VAL A 176 -14.14 3.27 14.68
N GLU A 177 -14.85 3.96 13.78
CA GLU A 177 -16.11 3.46 13.25
C GLU A 177 -15.84 2.01 12.76
N LYS A 178 -16.72 1.10 13.15
CA LYS A 178 -16.56 -0.32 12.80
C LYS A 178 -16.52 -0.44 11.28
N THR A 179 -15.41 -0.86 10.74
CA THR A 179 -15.29 -1.21 9.33
C THR A 179 -15.79 -2.64 9.13
N HIS A 180 -16.77 -2.81 8.27
CA HIS A 180 -17.29 -4.11 7.89
C HIS A 180 -16.71 -4.50 6.52
N ALA A 181 -16.22 -5.74 6.42
CA ALA A 181 -15.85 -6.31 5.13
C ALA A 181 -17.11 -6.68 4.35
N CYS A 182 -17.10 -6.48 3.04
CA CYS A 182 -18.16 -6.95 2.16
C CYS A 182 -18.29 -8.47 2.25
N PHE A 183 -19.50 -8.96 2.55
CA PHE A 183 -19.80 -10.38 2.66
C PHE A 183 -19.92 -11.07 1.29
N LEU A 184 -19.95 -10.33 0.18
CA LEU A 184 -19.99 -10.94 -1.14
C LEU A 184 -18.69 -11.70 -1.41
N PRO A 185 -18.76 -12.98 -1.81
CA PRO A 185 -17.58 -13.79 -2.09
C PRO A 185 -16.67 -13.09 -3.09
N GLY A 186 -15.41 -12.85 -2.68
CA GLY A 186 -14.38 -12.22 -3.51
C GLY A 186 -14.45 -10.71 -3.67
N CYS A 187 -15.34 -9.98 -3.01
CA CYS A 187 -15.41 -8.52 -3.09
C CYS A 187 -14.25 -7.84 -2.33
N GLY A 188 -14.05 -8.19 -1.05
CA GLY A 188 -12.99 -7.62 -0.21
C GLY A 188 -13.07 -6.10 0.03
N ALA A 189 -14.15 -5.43 -0.36
CA ALA A 189 -14.37 -4.02 -0.06
C ALA A 189 -14.65 -3.83 1.43
N LEU A 190 -14.12 -2.74 2.02
CA LEU A 190 -14.40 -2.34 3.38
C LEU A 190 -15.41 -1.20 3.37
N PHE A 191 -16.47 -1.35 4.17
CA PHE A 191 -17.48 -0.31 4.39
C PHE A 191 -17.36 0.23 5.80
N VAL A 192 -17.57 1.54 5.93
CA VAL A 192 -17.71 2.20 7.23
C VAL A 192 -19.20 2.25 7.55
N GLU A 193 -19.57 1.72 8.70
CA GLU A 193 -20.93 1.88 9.22
C GLU A 193 -21.12 3.36 9.59
N ARG A 194 -21.89 4.09 8.77
CA ARG A 194 -22.38 5.40 9.20
C ARG A 194 -23.52 5.15 10.15
N ASP A 195 -23.40 5.63 11.39
CA ASP A 195 -24.54 5.69 12.30
C ASP A 195 -25.68 6.43 11.59
N ALA A 196 -26.72 5.69 11.22
CA ALA A 196 -27.97 6.22 10.73
C ALA A 196 -28.72 6.83 11.95
N GLY A 197 -28.28 8.01 12.39
CA GLY A 197 -28.87 8.62 13.57
C GLY A 197 -28.20 9.92 13.98
N ALA A 198 -28.19 10.91 13.12
CA ALA A 198 -28.15 12.33 13.51
C ALA A 198 -28.82 13.12 12.37
N VAL A 199 -30.13 13.28 12.51
CA VAL A 199 -30.90 14.37 11.91
C VAL A 199 -30.87 15.52 12.90
#